data_473e35efd4cef4385751d1f41fe54a85
#
_entry.id   473e35efd4cef4385751d1f41fe54a85
#
_cell.length_a   1.000
_cell.length_b   1.000
_cell.length_c   1.000
_cell.angle_alpha   90.00
_cell.angle_beta   90.00
_cell.angle_gamma   90.00
#
_symmetry.space_group_name_H-M   'P 1'
#
loop_
_entity.id
_entity.type
_entity.pdbx_description
1 polymer ?
#
loop_
_entity_poly.entity_id
_entity_poly.type
_entity_poly.pdbx_seq_one_letter_code
_entity_poly.pdbx_strand_id
1 'polypeptide(L)'
;MPGAGMERARLDEMPKTNNELYLMARSALKKAGVEAYSLEARLITAHACGKTKEAFLRDLALYSSNECEQRVNDLIERRLNGEPMAYVTGEWEFFGLPMEVSPDVLIPRSDTEVLVETALRALVGRKMDARILDLCSGSGCIGCALAHELPAARVVQVDISDAALEISRRNARRNRLNRVIALKADALKKPPMSIGSFDLIVSNPPYVPSFEILTLDSSVRDFEPLGALDGGEDGLMFYRAIIRHWRHVLRPGGWLMFEVGENQAQDVLSMMKDAGLENLYAVEDTQKIQRVVVGRTAPEA
;
A
#
# COMPACT_ATOMS: atom_id res chain seq x y z
N MET A 1 -29.71 23.33 -46.52
CA MET A 1 -30.02 22.70 -45.23
C MET A 1 -28.86 22.97 -44.23
N PRO A 2 -28.84 24.08 -43.47
CA PRO A 2 -27.81 24.37 -42.49
C PRO A 2 -28.36 24.18 -41.06
N GLY A 3 -28.99 23.07 -40.74
CA GLY A 3 -29.57 22.85 -39.40
C GLY A 3 -28.85 21.81 -38.53
N ALA A 4 -28.28 20.78 -39.13
CA ALA A 4 -27.76 19.63 -38.39
C ALA A 4 -26.44 19.86 -37.70
N GLY A 5 -25.62 20.81 -38.14
CA GLY A 5 -24.32 21.15 -37.54
C GLY A 5 -24.44 22.03 -36.29
N MET A 6 -25.40 22.96 -36.29
CA MET A 6 -25.65 23.85 -35.15
C MET A 6 -26.38 23.15 -33.98
N GLU A 7 -27.17 22.15 -34.27
CA GLU A 7 -27.89 21.35 -33.25
C GLU A 7 -26.95 20.39 -32.55
N ARG A 8 -25.98 19.77 -33.26
CA ARG A 8 -24.90 18.99 -32.64
C ARG A 8 -23.98 19.82 -31.77
N ALA A 9 -23.57 21.01 -32.22
CA ALA A 9 -22.73 21.89 -31.40
C ALA A 9 -23.41 22.38 -30.11
N ARG A 10 -24.75 22.59 -30.15
CA ARG A 10 -25.52 22.94 -28.94
C ARG A 10 -25.74 21.77 -27.98
N LEU A 11 -25.78 20.54 -28.45
CA LEU A 11 -25.87 19.35 -27.62
C LEU A 11 -24.54 19.03 -26.93
N ASP A 12 -23.41 19.36 -27.56
CA ASP A 12 -22.07 19.19 -26.95
C ASP A 12 -21.79 20.25 -25.87
N GLU A 13 -22.54 21.35 -25.80
CA GLU A 13 -22.43 22.39 -24.77
C GLU A 13 -23.32 22.15 -23.53
N MET A 14 -24.24 21.18 -23.57
CA MET A 14 -25.11 20.89 -22.43
C MET A 14 -24.37 20.09 -21.36
N PRO A 15 -24.53 20.45 -20.06
CA PRO A 15 -23.95 19.65 -18.98
C PRO A 15 -24.40 18.19 -19.10
N LYS A 16 -23.46 17.27 -18.95
CA LYS A 16 -23.74 15.83 -18.92
C LYS A 16 -24.22 15.39 -17.53
N THR A 17 -25.10 14.40 -17.49
CA THR A 17 -25.44 13.72 -16.24
C THR A 17 -24.26 12.86 -15.74
N ASN A 18 -24.24 12.54 -14.46
CA ASN A 18 -23.26 11.59 -13.88
C ASN A 18 -23.28 10.25 -14.62
N ASN A 19 -24.47 9.79 -15.05
CA ASN A 19 -24.60 8.55 -15.82
C ASN A 19 -23.98 8.66 -17.22
N GLU A 20 -24.15 9.78 -17.92
CA GLU A 20 -23.52 9.99 -19.23
C GLU A 20 -22.00 10.03 -19.12
N LEU A 21 -21.44 10.68 -18.11
CA LEU A 21 -20.00 10.67 -17.83
C LEU A 21 -19.49 9.24 -17.52
N TYR A 22 -20.23 8.48 -16.72
CA TYR A 22 -19.92 7.08 -16.47
C TYR A 22 -19.93 6.23 -17.74
N LEU A 23 -20.94 6.36 -18.59
CA LEU A 23 -21.05 5.61 -19.84
C LEU A 23 -19.94 5.98 -20.82
N MET A 24 -19.54 7.25 -20.86
CA MET A 24 -18.41 7.74 -21.65
C MET A 24 -17.09 7.08 -21.15
N ALA A 25 -16.80 7.17 -19.85
CA ALA A 25 -15.62 6.54 -19.25
C ALA A 25 -15.59 5.03 -19.49
N ARG A 26 -16.72 4.37 -19.26
CA ARG A 26 -16.89 2.93 -19.49
C ARG A 26 -16.63 2.53 -20.93
N SER A 27 -17.11 3.33 -21.89
CA SER A 27 -16.89 3.07 -23.33
C SER A 27 -15.41 3.23 -23.70
N ALA A 28 -14.73 4.27 -23.20
CA ALA A 28 -13.33 4.53 -23.45
C ALA A 28 -12.43 3.39 -22.92
N LEU A 29 -12.60 3.01 -21.65
CA LEU A 29 -11.84 1.94 -21.02
C LEU A 29 -12.09 0.57 -21.68
N LYS A 30 -13.35 0.28 -22.06
CA LYS A 30 -13.70 -0.95 -22.76
C LYS A 30 -13.01 -1.05 -24.12
N LYS A 31 -12.98 0.05 -24.90
CA LYS A 31 -12.32 0.10 -26.21
C LYS A 31 -10.81 -0.11 -26.09
N ALA A 32 -10.21 0.31 -24.99
CA ALA A 32 -8.80 0.11 -24.71
C ALA A 32 -8.46 -1.28 -24.14
N GLY A 33 -9.44 -2.16 -23.95
CA GLY A 33 -9.23 -3.52 -23.48
C GLY A 33 -9.03 -3.65 -21.96
N VAL A 34 -9.39 -2.64 -21.19
CA VAL A 34 -9.32 -2.70 -19.72
C VAL A 34 -10.33 -3.74 -19.21
N GLU A 35 -9.88 -4.77 -18.52
CA GLU A 35 -10.75 -5.88 -18.06
C GLU A 35 -11.85 -5.40 -17.10
N ALA A 36 -11.46 -4.63 -16.08
CA ALA A 36 -12.36 -4.11 -15.06
C ALA A 36 -13.05 -2.78 -15.47
N TYR A 37 -13.17 -2.51 -16.78
CA TYR A 37 -13.62 -1.23 -17.33
C TYR A 37 -14.89 -0.64 -16.69
N SER A 38 -15.82 -1.47 -16.28
CA SER A 38 -17.09 -1.02 -15.69
C SER A 38 -16.92 -0.54 -14.24
N LEU A 39 -16.08 -1.23 -13.46
CA LEU A 39 -15.72 -0.84 -12.11
C LEU A 39 -14.85 0.40 -12.12
N GLU A 40 -13.79 0.39 -12.93
CA GLU A 40 -12.85 1.51 -13.02
C GLU A 40 -13.53 2.80 -13.50
N ALA A 41 -14.42 2.73 -14.52
CA ALA A 41 -15.21 3.88 -14.95
C ALA A 41 -16.06 4.48 -13.83
N ARG A 42 -16.64 3.63 -12.98
CA ARG A 42 -17.42 4.09 -11.81
C ARG A 42 -16.54 4.79 -10.80
N LEU A 43 -15.39 4.22 -10.50
CA LEU A 43 -14.42 4.80 -9.56
C LEU A 43 -13.92 6.16 -10.06
N ILE A 44 -13.50 6.24 -11.33
CA ILE A 44 -13.05 7.48 -11.98
C ILE A 44 -14.13 8.55 -11.90
N THR A 45 -15.35 8.22 -12.31
CA THR A 45 -16.43 9.22 -12.39
C THR A 45 -16.86 9.68 -10.99
N ALA A 46 -16.99 8.75 -10.03
CA ALA A 46 -17.30 9.09 -8.65
C ALA A 46 -16.23 10.00 -8.04
N HIS A 47 -14.95 9.66 -8.22
CA HIS A 47 -13.82 10.45 -7.73
C HIS A 47 -13.79 11.86 -8.36
N ALA A 48 -13.90 11.96 -9.69
CA ALA A 48 -13.93 13.24 -10.41
C ALA A 48 -15.05 14.17 -9.92
N CYS A 49 -16.21 13.59 -9.60
CA CYS A 49 -17.37 14.34 -9.10
C CYS A 49 -17.33 14.58 -7.57
N GLY A 50 -16.25 14.17 -6.87
CA GLY A 50 -16.11 14.33 -5.42
C GLY A 50 -17.16 13.57 -4.61
N LYS A 51 -17.61 12.42 -5.10
CA LYS A 51 -18.68 11.61 -4.49
C LYS A 51 -18.16 10.26 -4.00
N THR A 52 -18.76 9.75 -2.92
CA THR A 52 -18.58 8.33 -2.56
C THR A 52 -19.25 7.44 -3.61
N LYS A 53 -18.89 6.15 -3.65
CA LYS A 53 -19.48 5.16 -4.57
C LYS A 53 -21.01 5.11 -4.45
N GLU A 54 -21.52 5.14 -3.22
CA GLU A 54 -22.95 5.10 -2.90
C GLU A 54 -23.66 6.40 -3.32
N ALA A 55 -23.06 7.56 -3.00
CA ALA A 55 -23.61 8.85 -3.40
C ALA A 55 -23.63 8.99 -4.92
N PHE A 56 -22.59 8.53 -5.61
CA PHE A 56 -22.54 8.54 -7.05
C PHE A 56 -23.68 7.70 -7.68
N LEU A 57 -23.90 6.47 -7.17
CA LEU A 57 -24.97 5.58 -7.66
C LEU A 57 -26.37 6.16 -7.42
N ARG A 58 -26.57 6.83 -6.31
CA ARG A 58 -27.85 7.51 -6.01
C ARG A 58 -28.10 8.69 -6.96
N ASP A 59 -27.04 9.40 -7.34
CA ASP A 59 -27.10 10.68 -8.02
C ASP A 59 -26.86 10.57 -9.53
N LEU A 60 -27.00 9.40 -10.14
CA LEU A 60 -26.71 9.15 -11.55
C LEU A 60 -27.45 10.07 -12.53
N ALA A 61 -28.69 10.45 -12.21
CA ALA A 61 -29.51 11.32 -13.04
C ALA A 61 -29.21 12.81 -12.88
N LEU A 62 -28.37 13.19 -11.91
CA LEU A 62 -28.03 14.59 -11.68
C LEU A 62 -26.98 15.06 -12.71
N TYR A 63 -27.09 16.32 -13.12
CA TYR A 63 -26.12 16.96 -13.98
C TYR A 63 -24.82 17.23 -13.25
N SER A 64 -23.70 17.03 -13.96
CA SER A 64 -22.35 17.35 -13.53
C SER A 64 -21.91 18.72 -14.05
N SER A 65 -20.96 19.35 -13.38
CA SER A 65 -20.32 20.56 -13.91
C SER A 65 -19.34 20.23 -15.05
N ASN A 66 -19.08 21.21 -15.91
CA ASN A 66 -18.06 21.07 -16.96
C ASN A 66 -16.67 20.75 -16.38
N GLU A 67 -16.37 21.25 -15.19
CA GLU A 67 -15.12 20.94 -14.46
C GLU A 67 -15.07 19.45 -14.05
N CYS A 68 -16.21 18.85 -13.65
CA CYS A 68 -16.27 17.40 -13.37
C CYS A 68 -16.03 16.60 -14.66
N GLU A 69 -16.61 17.01 -15.79
CA GLU A 69 -16.38 16.37 -17.08
C GLU A 69 -14.89 16.43 -17.49
N GLN A 70 -14.25 17.58 -17.36
CA GLN A 70 -12.82 17.73 -17.66
C GLN A 70 -12.00 16.78 -16.78
N ARG A 71 -12.24 16.75 -15.45
CA ARG A 71 -11.55 15.82 -14.56
C ARG A 71 -11.76 14.36 -14.95
N VAL A 72 -12.96 13.97 -15.35
CA VAL A 72 -13.22 12.60 -15.83
C VAL A 72 -12.34 12.28 -17.04
N ASN A 73 -12.23 13.20 -18.02
CA ASN A 73 -11.39 13.01 -19.20
C ASN A 73 -9.91 12.88 -18.83
N ASP A 74 -9.41 13.75 -17.96
CA ASP A 74 -8.00 13.73 -17.49
C ASP A 74 -7.68 12.41 -16.79
N LEU A 75 -8.56 11.91 -15.92
CA LEU A 75 -8.38 10.64 -15.21
C LEU A 75 -8.47 9.43 -16.16
N ILE A 76 -9.33 9.48 -17.17
CA ILE A 76 -9.38 8.44 -18.22
C ILE A 76 -8.04 8.43 -18.99
N GLU A 77 -7.54 9.58 -19.41
CA GLU A 77 -6.26 9.69 -20.14
C GLU A 77 -5.10 9.11 -19.30
N ARG A 78 -4.97 9.49 -18.02
CA ARG A 78 -3.98 8.91 -17.11
C ARG A 78 -4.09 7.38 -17.06
N ARG A 79 -5.30 6.86 -16.91
CA ARG A 79 -5.54 5.40 -16.85
C ARG A 79 -5.18 4.70 -18.16
N LEU A 80 -5.50 5.30 -19.31
CA LEU A 80 -5.17 4.77 -20.63
C LEU A 80 -3.68 4.80 -20.94
N ASN A 81 -2.93 5.71 -20.32
CA ASN A 81 -1.48 5.75 -20.35
C ASN A 81 -0.81 4.71 -19.42
N GLY A 82 -1.59 3.82 -18.79
CA GLY A 82 -1.09 2.70 -17.98
C GLY A 82 -1.01 3.00 -16.48
N GLU A 83 -1.34 4.22 -16.03
CA GLU A 83 -1.27 4.57 -14.61
C GLU A 83 -2.20 3.70 -13.76
N PRO A 84 -1.74 3.12 -12.63
CA PRO A 84 -2.56 2.30 -11.75
C PRO A 84 -3.78 3.07 -11.22
N MET A 85 -4.93 2.39 -11.10
CA MET A 85 -6.15 3.01 -10.57
C MET A 85 -5.99 3.65 -9.20
N ALA A 86 -5.17 3.06 -8.35
CA ALA A 86 -4.86 3.61 -7.05
C ALA A 86 -4.23 5.02 -7.14
N TYR A 87 -3.32 5.24 -8.08
CA TYR A 87 -2.73 6.55 -8.29
C TYR A 87 -3.65 7.50 -9.05
N VAL A 88 -4.43 6.99 -10.02
CA VAL A 88 -5.43 7.78 -10.72
C VAL A 88 -6.43 8.42 -9.75
N THR A 89 -6.88 7.65 -8.74
CA THR A 89 -7.81 8.15 -7.71
C THR A 89 -7.12 8.73 -6.49
N GLY A 90 -5.83 8.46 -6.28
CA GLY A 90 -5.09 8.85 -5.07
C GLY A 90 -5.52 8.09 -3.81
N GLU A 91 -6.36 7.06 -3.95
CA GLU A 91 -6.95 6.32 -2.84
C GLU A 91 -6.90 4.82 -3.08
N TRP A 92 -6.67 4.07 -2.01
CA TRP A 92 -6.71 2.61 -1.98
C TRP A 92 -7.36 2.13 -0.69
N GLU A 93 -7.74 0.86 -0.63
CA GLU A 93 -8.20 0.22 0.59
C GLU A 93 -7.18 -0.83 1.02
N PHE A 94 -6.85 -0.87 2.30
CA PHE A 94 -6.00 -1.90 2.87
C PHE A 94 -6.52 -2.26 4.27
N PHE A 95 -6.78 -3.53 4.50
CA PHE A 95 -7.30 -4.06 5.76
C PHE A 95 -8.56 -3.32 6.25
N GLY A 96 -9.46 -2.99 5.31
CA GLY A 96 -10.68 -2.20 5.58
C GLY A 96 -10.46 -0.71 5.83
N LEU A 97 -9.22 -0.21 5.79
CA LEU A 97 -8.89 1.19 6.01
C LEU A 97 -8.72 1.95 4.68
N PRO A 98 -9.29 3.16 4.56
CA PRO A 98 -9.02 4.03 3.42
C PRO A 98 -7.61 4.61 3.54
N MET A 99 -6.78 4.37 2.53
CA MET A 99 -5.40 4.81 2.43
C MET A 99 -5.24 5.82 1.30
N GLU A 100 -4.54 6.92 1.56
CA GLU A 100 -4.02 7.80 0.52
C GLU A 100 -2.75 7.17 -0.06
N VAL A 101 -2.62 7.21 -1.38
CA VAL A 101 -1.47 6.71 -2.13
C VAL A 101 -1.08 7.68 -3.25
N SER A 102 0.19 7.69 -3.60
CA SER A 102 0.74 8.44 -4.73
C SER A 102 1.94 7.68 -5.31
N PRO A 103 2.51 8.09 -6.44
CA PRO A 103 3.75 7.51 -6.98
C PRO A 103 4.98 7.55 -6.05
N ASP A 104 4.85 8.14 -4.87
CA ASP A 104 5.90 8.16 -3.85
C ASP A 104 5.92 6.93 -2.95
N VAL A 105 4.88 6.08 -3.01
CA VAL A 105 4.75 4.88 -2.16
C VAL A 105 4.25 3.68 -2.96
N LEU A 106 4.67 2.49 -2.58
CA LEU A 106 4.10 1.25 -3.10
C LEU A 106 2.59 1.20 -2.82
N ILE A 107 1.80 0.80 -3.80
CA ILE A 107 0.37 0.53 -3.60
C ILE A 107 0.23 -0.67 -2.68
N PRO A 108 -0.48 -0.57 -1.54
CA PRO A 108 -0.67 -1.70 -0.63
C PRO A 108 -1.26 -2.92 -1.35
N ARG A 109 -0.66 -4.10 -1.14
CA ARG A 109 -1.10 -5.37 -1.74
C ARG A 109 -1.95 -6.17 -0.77
N SER A 110 -2.92 -6.92 -1.27
CA SER A 110 -3.73 -7.84 -0.46
C SER A 110 -2.88 -8.90 0.24
N ASP A 111 -1.80 -9.35 -0.39
CA ASP A 111 -0.90 -10.36 0.19
C ASP A 111 -0.21 -9.85 1.47
N THR A 112 0.02 -8.53 1.55
CA THR A 112 0.58 -7.86 2.74
C THR A 112 -0.36 -7.95 3.96
N GLU A 113 -1.66 -8.17 3.76
CA GLU A 113 -2.62 -8.35 4.86
C GLU A 113 -2.31 -9.61 5.68
N VAL A 114 -1.68 -10.63 5.06
CA VAL A 114 -1.20 -11.84 5.77
C VAL A 114 -0.16 -11.49 6.84
N LEU A 115 0.69 -10.49 6.58
CA LEU A 115 1.66 -10.00 7.57
C LEU A 115 0.95 -9.35 8.76
N VAL A 116 -0.07 -8.51 8.50
CA VAL A 116 -0.88 -7.88 9.56
C VAL A 116 -1.59 -8.94 10.41
N GLU A 117 -2.29 -9.90 9.78
CA GLU A 117 -2.96 -10.99 10.50
C GLU A 117 -2.00 -11.81 11.36
N THR A 118 -0.81 -12.13 10.82
CA THR A 118 0.21 -12.91 11.53
C THR A 118 0.72 -12.13 12.75
N ALA A 119 0.95 -10.82 12.60
CA ALA A 119 1.36 -9.94 13.68
C ALA A 119 0.28 -9.83 14.78
N LEU A 120 -0.98 -9.69 14.40
CA LEU A 120 -2.11 -9.66 15.33
C LEU A 120 -2.21 -10.98 16.13
N ARG A 121 -2.13 -12.14 15.46
CA ARG A 121 -2.15 -13.45 16.14
C ARG A 121 -1.03 -13.60 17.17
N ALA A 122 0.16 -13.05 16.91
CA ALA A 122 1.29 -13.09 17.84
C ALA A 122 1.09 -12.20 19.08
N LEU A 123 0.37 -11.08 18.94
CA LEU A 123 0.20 -10.06 19.98
C LEU A 123 -1.11 -10.18 20.76
N VAL A 124 -2.20 -10.62 20.12
CA VAL A 124 -3.53 -10.73 20.77
C VAL A 124 -3.48 -11.67 21.96
N GLY A 125 -4.06 -11.19 23.08
CA GLY A 125 -4.08 -11.93 24.35
C GLY A 125 -2.75 -11.92 25.12
N ARG A 126 -1.69 -11.29 24.58
CA ARG A 126 -0.37 -11.24 25.22
C ARG A 126 0.07 -9.82 25.59
N LYS A 127 -0.04 -8.88 24.66
CA LYS A 127 0.42 -7.50 24.86
C LYS A 127 -0.37 -6.50 24.02
N MET A 128 -1.48 -6.05 24.56
CA MET A 128 -2.35 -5.10 23.86
C MET A 128 -1.76 -3.68 23.77
N ASP A 129 -0.82 -3.33 24.67
CA ASP A 129 -0.08 -2.06 24.67
C ASP A 129 1.30 -2.16 23.99
N ALA A 130 1.47 -3.11 23.08
CA ALA A 130 2.72 -3.40 22.40
C ALA A 130 3.34 -2.16 21.75
N ARG A 131 4.68 -2.10 21.76
CA ARG A 131 5.45 -1.19 20.91
C ARG A 131 5.82 -1.91 19.62
N ILE A 132 5.34 -1.39 18.51
CA ILE A 132 5.48 -1.98 17.18
C ILE A 132 6.35 -1.06 16.32
N LEU A 133 7.28 -1.64 15.58
CA LEU A 133 8.11 -0.97 14.60
C LEU A 133 7.73 -1.50 13.22
N ASP A 134 7.29 -0.61 12.34
CA ASP A 134 6.99 -0.88 10.93
C ASP A 134 8.12 -0.27 10.10
N LEU A 135 9.02 -1.13 9.57
CA LEU A 135 10.19 -0.73 8.77
C LEU A 135 9.88 -0.81 7.28
N CYS A 136 10.43 0.15 6.53
CA CYS A 136 10.09 0.34 5.11
C CYS A 136 8.58 0.58 4.96
N SER A 137 8.05 1.49 5.76
CA SER A 137 6.60 1.61 5.99
C SER A 137 5.82 2.12 4.78
N GLY A 138 6.47 2.80 3.80
CA GLY A 138 5.82 3.32 2.61
C GLY A 138 4.61 4.19 2.94
N SER A 139 3.43 3.77 2.47
CA SER A 139 2.14 4.42 2.79
C SER A 139 1.74 4.34 4.26
N GLY A 140 2.44 3.51 5.06
CA GLY A 140 2.13 3.24 6.45
C GLY A 140 0.98 2.24 6.65
N CYS A 141 0.57 1.50 5.63
CA CYS A 141 -0.61 0.64 5.66
C CYS A 141 -0.53 -0.44 6.75
N ILE A 142 0.62 -1.12 6.92
CA ILE A 142 0.81 -2.16 7.93
C ILE A 142 0.69 -1.57 9.33
N GLY A 143 1.45 -0.50 9.61
CA GLY A 143 1.43 0.17 10.91
C GLY A 143 0.05 0.76 11.24
N CYS A 144 -0.65 1.32 10.26
CA CYS A 144 -2.02 1.83 10.44
C CYS A 144 -3.00 0.70 10.76
N ALA A 145 -2.95 -0.43 10.04
CA ALA A 145 -3.81 -1.58 10.29
C ALA A 145 -3.58 -2.15 11.70
N LEU A 146 -2.31 -2.32 12.10
CA LEU A 146 -1.97 -2.79 13.45
C LEU A 146 -2.44 -1.82 14.55
N ALA A 147 -2.30 -0.51 14.34
CA ALA A 147 -2.76 0.50 15.29
C ALA A 147 -4.30 0.58 15.38
N HIS A 148 -5.01 0.27 14.29
CA HIS A 148 -6.46 0.21 14.26
C HIS A 148 -6.98 -0.97 15.08
N GLU A 149 -6.42 -2.15 14.84
CA GLU A 149 -6.82 -3.40 15.51
C GLU A 149 -6.35 -3.47 16.98
N LEU A 150 -5.27 -2.77 17.31
CA LEU A 150 -4.69 -2.69 18.65
C LEU A 150 -4.63 -1.23 19.15
N PRO A 151 -5.75 -0.62 19.56
CA PRO A 151 -5.81 0.82 19.87
C PRO A 151 -4.90 1.27 21.02
N ALA A 152 -4.46 0.33 21.89
CA ALA A 152 -3.51 0.62 22.96
C ALA A 152 -2.04 0.52 22.52
N ALA A 153 -1.75 -0.10 21.35
CA ALA A 153 -0.41 -0.22 20.82
C ALA A 153 0.18 1.14 20.43
N ARG A 154 1.50 1.22 20.43
CA ARG A 154 2.28 2.38 19.97
C ARG A 154 3.07 1.95 18.75
N VAL A 155 2.80 2.55 17.60
CA VAL A 155 3.44 2.20 16.33
C VAL A 155 4.42 3.28 15.92
N VAL A 156 5.63 2.87 15.58
CA VAL A 156 6.65 3.71 14.94
C VAL A 156 6.79 3.23 13.50
N GLN A 157 6.45 4.08 12.56
CA GLN A 157 6.63 3.85 11.12
C GLN A 157 7.95 4.47 10.68
N VAL A 158 8.79 3.68 10.02
CA VAL A 158 10.12 4.11 9.59
C VAL A 158 10.27 3.93 8.09
N ASP A 159 10.67 5.01 7.44
CA ASP A 159 11.02 5.00 6.02
C ASP A 159 12.19 5.94 5.76
N ILE A 160 12.89 5.74 4.65
CA ILE A 160 13.98 6.62 4.20
C ILE A 160 13.43 7.82 3.42
N SER A 161 12.27 7.67 2.78
CA SER A 161 11.61 8.67 1.94
C SER A 161 10.79 9.65 2.77
N ASP A 162 11.12 10.94 2.70
CA ASP A 162 10.31 11.99 3.33
C ASP A 162 8.90 12.06 2.74
N ALA A 163 8.74 11.83 1.43
CA ALA A 163 7.46 11.81 0.74
C ALA A 163 6.58 10.65 1.25
N ALA A 164 7.15 9.44 1.38
CA ALA A 164 6.45 8.29 1.95
C ALA A 164 6.01 8.56 3.40
N LEU A 165 6.87 9.13 4.23
CA LEU A 165 6.53 9.48 5.61
C LEU A 165 5.42 10.52 5.70
N GLU A 166 5.34 11.46 4.75
CA GLU A 166 4.24 12.43 4.73
C GLU A 166 2.91 11.75 4.38
N ILE A 167 2.90 10.82 3.43
CA ILE A 167 1.72 9.99 3.11
C ILE A 167 1.33 9.15 4.33
N SER A 168 2.29 8.48 4.95
CA SER A 168 2.09 7.69 6.17
C SER A 168 1.44 8.51 7.30
N ARG A 169 1.92 9.75 7.53
CA ARG A 169 1.32 10.68 8.52
C ARG A 169 -0.11 11.07 8.14
N ARG A 170 -0.38 11.33 6.86
CA ARG A 170 -1.75 11.64 6.38
C ARG A 170 -2.68 10.46 6.58
N ASN A 171 -2.22 9.24 6.29
CA ASN A 171 -2.97 8.01 6.51
C ASN A 171 -3.28 7.75 7.99
N ALA A 172 -2.31 7.95 8.87
CA ALA A 172 -2.54 7.86 10.31
C ALA A 172 -3.58 8.89 10.79
N ARG A 173 -3.51 10.14 10.33
CA ARG A 173 -4.49 11.20 10.66
C ARG A 173 -5.88 10.88 10.09
N ARG A 174 -5.96 10.46 8.82
CA ARG A 174 -7.21 10.09 8.13
C ARG A 174 -7.97 9.01 8.91
N ASN A 175 -7.24 8.03 9.43
CA ASN A 175 -7.78 6.91 10.19
C ASN A 175 -7.83 7.17 11.71
N ARG A 176 -7.55 8.41 12.18
CA ARG A 176 -7.61 8.84 13.59
C ARG A 176 -6.71 8.02 14.53
N LEU A 177 -5.54 7.61 14.05
CA LEU A 177 -4.61 6.75 14.77
C LEU A 177 -3.57 7.60 15.53
N ASN A 178 -3.94 8.06 16.72
CA ASN A 178 -3.16 9.04 17.50
C ASN A 178 -1.86 8.47 18.13
N ARG A 179 -1.65 7.15 18.08
CA ARG A 179 -0.48 6.46 18.64
C ARG A 179 0.50 5.96 17.57
N VAL A 180 0.33 6.46 16.35
CA VAL A 180 1.25 6.21 15.23
C VAL A 180 2.14 7.43 15.04
N ILE A 181 3.44 7.21 14.98
CA ILE A 181 4.43 8.25 14.65
C ILE A 181 5.29 7.79 13.48
N ALA A 182 5.68 8.73 12.62
CA ALA A 182 6.52 8.47 11.46
C ALA A 182 7.92 9.09 11.69
N LEU A 183 8.96 8.27 11.54
CA LEU A 183 10.36 8.63 11.79
C LEU A 183 11.21 8.32 10.56
N LYS A 184 12.05 9.26 10.15
CA LYS A 184 13.00 9.03 9.06
C LYS A 184 14.20 8.25 9.55
N ALA A 185 14.45 7.07 8.98
CA ALA A 185 15.70 6.33 9.12
C ALA A 185 15.90 5.38 7.94
N ASP A 186 17.14 4.96 7.74
CA ASP A 186 17.56 4.03 6.70
C ASP A 186 17.60 2.61 7.26
N ALA A 187 16.74 1.72 6.75
CA ALA A 187 16.67 0.33 7.19
C ALA A 187 17.98 -0.45 6.94
N LEU A 188 18.81 0.01 6.01
CA LEU A 188 20.12 -0.58 5.72
C LEU A 188 21.19 -0.18 6.76
N LYS A 189 20.91 0.79 7.62
CA LYS A 189 21.83 1.31 8.64
C LYS A 189 21.37 0.95 10.04
N LYS A 190 22.23 1.19 11.02
CA LYS A 190 21.88 1.03 12.45
C LYS A 190 20.74 1.99 12.82
N PRO A 191 19.79 1.54 13.66
CA PRO A 191 18.73 2.40 14.15
C PRO A 191 19.28 3.60 14.94
N PRO A 192 18.55 4.74 14.97
CA PRO A 192 18.88 5.84 15.87
C PRO A 192 18.86 5.36 17.32
N MET A 193 19.81 5.82 18.15
CA MET A 193 19.91 5.40 19.57
C MET A 193 18.64 5.72 20.38
N SER A 194 17.91 6.75 19.98
CA SER A 194 16.68 7.20 20.65
C SER A 194 15.43 6.39 20.30
N ILE A 195 15.53 5.42 19.38
CA ILE A 195 14.33 4.71 18.87
C ILE A 195 13.66 3.83 19.95
N GLY A 196 14.45 3.37 20.93
CA GLY A 196 13.98 2.53 22.03
C GLY A 196 13.80 1.05 21.62
N SER A 197 13.03 0.30 22.42
CA SER A 197 12.85 -1.15 22.24
C SER A 197 11.41 -1.49 21.88
N PHE A 198 11.22 -2.60 21.13
CA PHE A 198 9.94 -3.00 20.54
C PHE A 198 9.58 -4.44 20.91
N ASP A 199 8.29 -4.71 20.94
CA ASP A 199 7.72 -6.04 21.13
C ASP A 199 7.57 -6.79 19.79
N LEU A 200 7.46 -6.01 18.69
CA LEU A 200 7.31 -6.51 17.33
C LEU A 200 8.04 -5.56 16.36
N ILE A 201 8.78 -6.14 15.43
CA ILE A 201 9.22 -5.50 14.19
C ILE A 201 8.51 -6.19 13.05
N VAL A 202 7.83 -5.42 12.22
CA VAL A 202 7.26 -5.86 10.93
C VAL A 202 7.93 -5.11 9.80
N SER A 203 8.09 -5.73 8.64
CA SER A 203 8.54 -5.04 7.44
C SER A 203 8.06 -5.75 6.19
N ASN A 204 7.59 -4.98 5.22
CA ASN A 204 7.54 -5.36 3.83
C ASN A 204 8.63 -4.56 3.09
N PRO A 205 9.90 -5.04 3.11
CA PRO A 205 11.01 -4.31 2.52
C PRO A 205 11.04 -4.54 1.00
N PRO A 206 11.77 -3.72 0.24
CA PRO A 206 12.07 -4.02 -1.16
C PRO A 206 12.76 -5.37 -1.29
N TYR A 207 12.22 -6.24 -2.16
CA TYR A 207 12.68 -7.63 -2.28
C TYR A 207 12.85 -8.12 -3.73
N VAL A 208 12.55 -7.29 -4.72
CA VAL A 208 12.72 -7.67 -6.12
C VAL A 208 14.22 -7.64 -6.47
N PRO A 209 14.79 -8.73 -7.02
CA PRO A 209 16.15 -8.70 -7.54
C PRO A 209 16.30 -7.62 -8.61
N SER A 210 17.40 -6.85 -8.56
CA SER A 210 17.60 -5.70 -9.46
C SER A 210 17.45 -6.05 -10.94
N PHE A 211 17.86 -7.25 -11.34
CA PHE A 211 17.77 -7.72 -12.74
C PHE A 211 16.34 -8.09 -13.17
N GLU A 212 15.44 -8.37 -12.22
CA GLU A 212 14.04 -8.71 -12.50
C GLU A 212 13.15 -7.46 -12.66
N ILE A 213 13.59 -6.29 -12.21
CA ILE A 213 12.77 -5.06 -12.23
C ILE A 213 12.28 -4.74 -13.65
N LEU A 214 13.11 -4.95 -14.66
CA LEU A 214 12.76 -4.70 -16.05
C LEU A 214 11.70 -5.66 -16.60
N THR A 215 11.47 -6.78 -15.94
CA THR A 215 10.49 -7.81 -16.33
C THR A 215 9.14 -7.66 -15.62
N LEU A 216 9.06 -6.75 -14.64
CA LEU A 216 7.81 -6.46 -13.94
C LEU A 216 6.76 -5.91 -14.90
N ASP A 217 5.48 -6.06 -14.51
CA ASP A 217 4.37 -5.42 -15.21
C ASP A 217 4.63 -3.90 -15.35
N SER A 218 4.28 -3.34 -16.50
CA SER A 218 4.53 -1.93 -16.80
C SER A 218 3.83 -0.99 -15.80
N SER A 219 2.70 -1.38 -15.27
CA SER A 219 1.98 -0.59 -14.25
C SER A 219 2.74 -0.50 -12.92
N VAL A 220 3.58 -1.48 -12.62
CA VAL A 220 4.48 -1.49 -11.45
C VAL A 220 5.79 -0.78 -11.79
N ARG A 221 6.48 -1.28 -12.83
CA ARG A 221 7.81 -0.84 -13.23
C ARG A 221 7.89 0.66 -13.53
N ASP A 222 6.90 1.19 -14.25
CA ASP A 222 6.94 2.54 -14.81
C ASP A 222 6.29 3.59 -13.88
N PHE A 223 5.52 3.17 -12.87
CA PHE A 223 4.75 4.07 -12.01
C PHE A 223 5.08 3.97 -10.52
N GLU A 224 5.46 2.80 -10.02
CA GLU A 224 5.77 2.65 -8.60
C GLU A 224 7.23 3.02 -8.30
N PRO A 225 7.54 3.53 -7.10
CA PRO A 225 8.89 4.04 -6.83
C PRO A 225 9.90 2.89 -6.79
N LEU A 226 10.97 3.02 -7.57
CA LEU A 226 12.04 2.02 -7.67
C LEU A 226 12.61 1.62 -6.30
N GLY A 227 12.76 2.61 -5.40
CA GLY A 227 13.26 2.37 -4.04
C GLY A 227 12.36 1.51 -3.16
N ALA A 228 11.09 1.29 -3.55
CA ALA A 228 10.16 0.38 -2.88
C ALA A 228 10.17 -1.03 -3.51
N LEU A 229 10.86 -1.23 -4.63
CA LEU A 229 10.92 -2.51 -5.36
C LEU A 229 12.29 -3.18 -5.23
N ASP A 230 13.37 -2.42 -5.41
CA ASP A 230 14.74 -2.94 -5.57
C ASP A 230 15.32 -3.47 -4.26
N GLY A 231 15.35 -4.79 -4.12
CA GLY A 231 15.96 -5.54 -3.02
C GLY A 231 17.47 -5.82 -3.18
N GLY A 232 18.12 -5.25 -4.21
CA GLY A 232 19.52 -5.49 -4.54
C GLY A 232 19.72 -6.69 -5.47
N GLU A 233 20.96 -7.12 -5.62
CA GLU A 233 21.37 -8.13 -6.60
C GLU A 233 20.54 -9.42 -6.53
N ASP A 234 20.27 -9.92 -5.33
CA ASP A 234 19.52 -11.17 -5.08
C ASP A 234 18.18 -10.96 -4.35
N GLY A 235 17.74 -9.69 -4.19
CA GLY A 235 16.49 -9.36 -3.51
C GLY A 235 16.53 -9.51 -1.99
N LEU A 236 17.67 -9.84 -1.39
CA LEU A 236 17.79 -10.15 0.04
C LEU A 236 18.54 -9.09 0.86
N MET A 237 18.90 -7.97 0.24
CA MET A 237 19.73 -6.93 0.84
C MET A 237 19.10 -6.36 2.12
N PHE A 238 17.81 -6.05 2.10
CA PHE A 238 17.11 -5.46 3.25
C PHE A 238 16.95 -6.46 4.40
N TYR A 239 16.65 -7.72 4.11
CA TYR A 239 16.54 -8.75 5.17
C TYR A 239 17.85 -8.91 5.93
N ARG A 240 18.98 -9.01 5.21
CA ARG A 240 20.31 -9.06 5.83
C ARG A 240 20.57 -7.85 6.71
N ALA A 241 20.28 -6.66 6.21
CA ALA A 241 20.52 -5.41 6.94
C ALA A 241 19.63 -5.28 8.19
N ILE A 242 18.33 -5.56 8.04
CA ILE A 242 17.37 -5.45 9.15
C ILE A 242 17.70 -6.48 10.24
N ILE A 243 17.94 -7.73 9.88
CA ILE A 243 18.35 -8.78 10.82
C ILE A 243 19.64 -8.38 11.54
N ARG A 244 20.63 -7.86 10.82
CA ARG A 244 21.92 -7.46 11.38
C ARG A 244 21.82 -6.26 12.32
N HIS A 245 21.06 -5.23 11.94
CA HIS A 245 21.10 -3.91 12.58
C HIS A 245 19.91 -3.65 13.50
N TRP A 246 18.72 -4.17 13.18
CA TRP A 246 17.49 -3.80 13.88
C TRP A 246 16.97 -4.85 14.85
N ARG A 247 17.34 -6.14 14.71
CA ARG A 247 16.90 -7.15 15.67
C ARG A 247 17.26 -6.81 17.13
N HIS A 248 18.31 -6.02 17.33
CA HIS A 248 18.79 -5.62 18.67
C HIS A 248 17.87 -4.63 19.39
N VAL A 249 16.94 -4.00 18.70
CA VAL A 249 15.91 -3.17 19.33
C VAL A 249 14.66 -3.98 19.68
N LEU A 250 14.62 -5.28 19.40
CA LEU A 250 13.61 -6.16 19.97
C LEU A 250 13.87 -6.42 21.45
N ARG A 251 12.80 -6.41 22.21
CA ARG A 251 12.81 -6.90 23.60
C ARG A 251 13.01 -8.42 23.63
N PRO A 252 13.45 -8.99 24.78
CA PRO A 252 13.41 -10.42 24.97
C PRO A 252 12.01 -10.97 24.72
N GLY A 253 11.91 -12.04 23.94
CA GLY A 253 10.64 -12.61 23.51
C GLY A 253 9.89 -11.79 22.46
N GLY A 254 10.51 -10.77 21.86
CA GLY A 254 9.94 -9.96 20.78
C GLY A 254 9.96 -10.67 19.44
N TRP A 255 9.10 -10.25 18.53
CA TRP A 255 8.89 -10.85 17.22
C TRP A 255 9.54 -10.04 16.10
N LEU A 256 10.13 -10.72 15.12
CA LEU A 256 10.57 -10.16 13.85
C LEU A 256 9.80 -10.86 12.74
N MET A 257 9.11 -10.08 11.90
CA MET A 257 8.29 -10.61 10.82
C MET A 257 8.56 -9.84 9.53
N PHE A 258 8.71 -10.58 8.43
CA PHE A 258 8.87 -10.01 7.10
C PHE A 258 7.83 -10.54 6.14
N GLU A 259 7.33 -9.68 5.25
CA GLU A 259 6.84 -10.13 3.96
C GLU A 259 8.04 -10.54 3.11
N VAL A 260 7.89 -11.59 2.30
CA VAL A 260 8.94 -12.10 1.41
C VAL A 260 8.41 -12.34 0.00
N GLY A 261 9.28 -12.18 -0.98
CA GLY A 261 9.01 -12.58 -2.36
C GLY A 261 8.88 -14.09 -2.50
N GLU A 262 8.33 -14.52 -3.61
CA GLU A 262 8.23 -15.94 -3.95
C GLU A 262 9.63 -16.58 -3.92
N ASN A 263 9.74 -17.76 -3.30
CA ASN A 263 10.97 -18.54 -3.11
C ASN A 263 12.04 -17.95 -2.15
N GLN A 264 11.81 -16.79 -1.50
CA GLN A 264 12.79 -16.19 -0.58
C GLN A 264 12.64 -16.68 0.88
N ALA A 265 11.54 -17.32 1.23
CA ALA A 265 11.20 -17.65 2.63
C ALA A 265 12.28 -18.47 3.33
N GLN A 266 12.85 -19.48 2.68
CA GLN A 266 13.84 -20.37 3.28
C GLN A 266 15.17 -19.66 3.53
N ASP A 267 15.60 -18.80 2.62
CA ASP A 267 16.83 -18.01 2.77
C ASP A 267 16.69 -17.04 3.96
N VAL A 268 15.56 -16.35 4.06
CA VAL A 268 15.32 -15.40 5.16
C VAL A 268 15.19 -16.13 6.49
N LEU A 269 14.52 -17.29 6.55
CA LEU A 269 14.48 -18.12 7.76
C LEU A 269 15.86 -18.61 8.18
N SER A 270 16.72 -19.00 7.23
CA SER A 270 18.12 -19.36 7.52
C SER A 270 18.89 -18.19 8.13
N MET A 271 18.78 -16.98 7.56
CA MET A 271 19.39 -15.77 8.10
C MET A 271 18.92 -15.46 9.52
N MET A 272 17.62 -15.60 9.79
CA MET A 272 17.06 -15.41 11.13
C MET A 272 17.61 -16.42 12.13
N LYS A 273 17.74 -17.71 11.72
CA LYS A 273 18.32 -18.78 12.53
C LYS A 273 19.78 -18.48 12.89
N ASP A 274 20.58 -18.11 11.89
CA ASP A 274 22.00 -17.77 12.08
C ASP A 274 22.18 -16.55 12.98
N ALA A 275 21.20 -15.67 13.00
CA ALA A 275 21.14 -14.51 13.89
C ALA A 275 20.65 -14.86 15.32
N GLY A 276 20.33 -16.12 15.62
CA GLY A 276 19.89 -16.58 16.94
C GLY A 276 18.42 -16.30 17.25
N LEU A 277 17.59 -16.13 16.24
CA LEU A 277 16.13 -16.10 16.42
C LEU A 277 15.58 -17.54 16.49
N GLU A 278 14.54 -17.70 17.30
CA GLU A 278 13.87 -18.98 17.58
C GLU A 278 12.43 -18.97 17.06
N ASN A 279 11.72 -20.11 17.17
CA ASN A 279 10.33 -20.25 16.76
C ASN A 279 10.11 -19.81 15.31
N LEU A 280 10.99 -20.25 14.42
CA LEU A 280 11.01 -19.87 13.01
C LEU A 280 9.94 -20.65 12.24
N TYR A 281 9.11 -19.94 11.46
CA TYR A 281 8.15 -20.53 10.55
C TYR A 281 7.77 -19.56 9.43
N ALA A 282 7.22 -20.10 8.35
CA ALA A 282 6.62 -19.32 7.27
C ALA A 282 5.09 -19.47 7.27
N VAL A 283 4.39 -18.45 6.81
CA VAL A 283 2.94 -18.41 6.62
C VAL A 283 2.65 -18.24 5.14
N GLU A 284 1.72 -19.03 4.64
CA GLU A 284 1.27 -18.96 3.25
C GLU A 284 0.12 -17.97 3.09
N ASP A 285 0.07 -17.34 1.91
CA ASP A 285 -1.07 -16.57 1.45
C ASP A 285 -2.22 -17.47 0.94
N THR A 286 -3.27 -16.86 0.40
CA THR A 286 -4.43 -17.60 -0.14
C THR A 286 -4.09 -18.44 -1.38
N GLN A 287 -2.98 -18.15 -2.05
CA GLN A 287 -2.50 -18.88 -3.23
C GLN A 287 -1.50 -20.00 -2.86
N LYS A 288 -1.27 -20.26 -1.56
CA LYS A 288 -0.31 -21.25 -1.06
C LYS A 288 1.16 -20.87 -1.31
N ILE A 289 1.45 -19.59 -1.48
CA ILE A 289 2.79 -19.05 -1.58
C ILE A 289 3.24 -18.64 -0.18
N GLN A 290 4.45 -19.05 0.25
CA GLN A 290 5.04 -18.60 1.51
C GLN A 290 5.30 -17.08 1.41
N ARG A 291 4.50 -16.30 2.12
CA ARG A 291 4.49 -14.85 2.00
C ARG A 291 5.02 -14.13 3.23
N VAL A 292 4.94 -14.75 4.40
CA VAL A 292 5.42 -14.15 5.64
C VAL A 292 6.38 -15.09 6.34
N VAL A 293 7.50 -14.57 6.83
CA VAL A 293 8.42 -15.31 7.70
C VAL A 293 8.44 -14.68 9.07
N VAL A 294 8.52 -15.52 10.09
CA VAL A 294 8.42 -15.16 11.50
C VAL A 294 9.60 -15.73 12.27
N GLY A 295 10.17 -14.93 13.15
CA GLY A 295 11.15 -15.35 14.13
C GLY A 295 10.97 -14.58 15.45
N ARG A 296 11.48 -15.12 16.54
CA ARG A 296 11.34 -14.56 17.88
C ARG A 296 12.70 -14.50 18.59
N THR A 297 12.98 -13.44 19.32
CA THR A 297 14.13 -13.40 20.23
C THR A 297 13.88 -14.34 21.42
N ALA A 298 14.94 -14.90 21.99
CA ALA A 298 14.83 -15.68 23.22
C ALA A 298 14.11 -14.85 24.32
N PRO A 299 13.22 -15.47 25.11
CA PRO A 299 12.63 -14.81 26.27
C PRO A 299 13.70 -14.48 27.30
N GLU A 300 13.40 -13.54 28.20
CA GLU A 300 14.24 -13.31 29.40
C GLU A 300 14.27 -14.59 30.23
N ALA A 301 15.48 -14.99 30.67
CA ALA A 301 15.71 -16.18 31.50
C ALA A 301 15.09 -16.04 32.88
#